data_23d535e3dbdc1ae1e7072b9bfb89f79d
#
_entry.id   23d535e3dbdc1ae1e7072b9bfb89f79d
#
_cell.length_a   1.000
_cell.length_b   1.000
_cell.length_c   1.000
_cell.angle_alpha   90.00
_cell.angle_beta   90.00
_cell.angle_gamma   90.00
#
_symmetry.space_group_name_H-M   'P 1'
#
loop_
_entity.id
_entity.type
_entity.pdbx_description
1 polymer ?
#
loop_
_entity_poly.entity_id
_entity_poly.type
_entity_poly.pdbx_seq_one_letter_code
_entity_poly.pdbx_strand_id
1 'polypeptide(L)'
;MCTVSFVAANDKIIITSNRDEAVLRPALKLAEYIVNGRKILFPKDPQAGGTWFATNEKSDVIVLLNGAAEKHKHLFNYRKSRGLIVLDLISSESAIQTWTEIDLDNIEPFTVVLFESGKLYQLRWDFSEKETVVLDTAKNYVWSSSTLYPNEIREKRSQWFYSFLETKSDVNENEMFNFHRYTEDKNQENGLVIDRNGQLKTLSITQAVIEHQSLKMMHFDLIDQTESSHFIIV
;
A
#
# COMPACT_ATOMS: atom_id res chain seq x y z
N MET A 1 4.81 2.36 -6.74
CA MET A 1 4.57 2.10 -5.31
C MET A 1 5.32 0.89 -4.88
N CYS A 2 5.88 0.86 -3.66
CA CYS A 2 7.13 0.15 -3.59
C CYS A 2 7.41 -0.67 -2.37
N THR A 3 6.94 -0.31 -1.20
CA THR A 3 7.06 -1.16 -0.02
C THR A 3 5.82 -1.02 0.83
N VAL A 4 5.26 -2.14 1.24
CA VAL A 4 4.13 -2.23 2.16
C VAL A 4 4.52 -3.15 3.29
N SER A 5 4.23 -2.78 4.53
CA SER A 5 4.33 -3.66 5.69
C SER A 5 2.98 -3.82 6.37
N PHE A 6 2.77 -4.99 6.93
CA PHE A 6 1.68 -5.32 7.84
C PHE A 6 2.30 -5.84 9.13
N VAL A 7 1.97 -5.20 10.25
CA VAL A 7 2.48 -5.56 11.58
C VAL A 7 1.29 -5.69 12.53
N ALA A 8 1.22 -6.84 13.19
CA ALA A 8 0.31 -7.09 14.31
C ALA A 8 1.09 -6.89 15.61
N ALA A 9 0.72 -5.88 16.40
CA ALA A 9 1.40 -5.50 17.63
C ALA A 9 0.41 -4.99 18.68
N ASN A 10 0.42 -5.55 19.89
CA ASN A 10 -0.36 -5.08 21.04
C ASN A 10 -1.83 -4.73 20.72
N ASP A 11 -2.59 -5.68 20.19
CA ASP A 11 -3.99 -5.50 19.79
C ASP A 11 -4.22 -4.46 18.67
N LYS A 12 -3.14 -3.99 18.02
CA LYS A 12 -3.20 -3.09 16.87
C LYS A 12 -2.76 -3.79 15.61
N ILE A 13 -3.31 -3.35 14.49
CA ILE A 13 -2.81 -3.65 13.14
C ILE A 13 -2.24 -2.36 12.57
N ILE A 14 -0.99 -2.41 12.14
CA ILE A 14 -0.27 -1.29 11.54
C ILE A 14 0.05 -1.65 10.10
N ILE A 15 -0.52 -0.92 9.15
CA ILE A 15 -0.25 -1.09 7.71
C ILE A 15 0.42 0.18 7.22
N THR A 16 1.65 0.07 6.70
CA THR A 16 2.42 1.23 6.24
C THR A 16 2.89 1.03 4.81
N SER A 17 2.83 2.07 4.00
CA SER A 17 3.23 2.03 2.59
C SER A 17 4.05 3.25 2.19
N ASN A 18 5.18 3.02 1.51
CA ASN A 18 5.90 4.05 0.76
C ASN A 18 5.27 4.19 -0.64
N ARG A 19 5.24 5.40 -1.18
CA ARG A 19 4.88 5.66 -2.57
C ARG A 19 6.09 6.15 -3.34
N ASP A 20 6.71 5.27 -4.12
CA ASP A 20 7.75 5.67 -5.08
C ASP A 20 7.10 5.96 -6.42
N GLU A 21 7.30 7.16 -6.92
CA GLU A 21 6.63 7.64 -8.13
C GLU A 21 7.46 8.74 -8.80
N ALA A 22 7.14 9.05 -10.04
CA ALA A 22 7.70 10.19 -10.73
C ALA A 22 7.41 11.49 -9.95
N VAL A 23 8.42 12.36 -9.80
CA VAL A 23 8.30 13.61 -9.00
C VAL A 23 7.18 14.51 -9.53
N LEU A 24 6.93 14.48 -10.84
CA LEU A 24 5.85 15.24 -11.48
C LEU A 24 4.45 14.66 -11.25
N ARG A 25 4.31 13.63 -10.41
CA ARG A 25 3.04 12.98 -10.09
C ARG A 25 2.74 13.02 -8.58
N PRO A 26 2.67 14.22 -7.97
CA PRO A 26 2.32 14.36 -6.55
C PRO A 26 0.89 13.86 -6.30
N ALA A 27 0.62 13.46 -5.07
CA ALA A 27 -0.72 13.12 -4.62
C ALA A 27 -1.45 14.35 -4.06
N LEU A 28 -2.77 14.34 -4.11
CA LEU A 28 -3.58 15.22 -3.26
C LEU A 28 -3.54 14.70 -1.82
N LYS A 29 -3.74 15.61 -0.87
CA LYS A 29 -3.80 15.30 0.57
C LYS A 29 -4.88 14.24 0.87
N LEU A 30 -4.70 13.56 1.97
CA LEU A 30 -5.69 12.64 2.52
C LEU A 30 -7.03 13.34 2.70
N ALA A 31 -8.08 12.78 2.11
CA ALA A 31 -9.44 13.30 2.22
C ALA A 31 -10.48 12.19 2.02
N GLU A 32 -11.69 12.43 2.52
CA GLU A 32 -12.85 11.59 2.22
C GLU A 32 -13.43 11.92 0.85
N TYR A 33 -13.75 10.88 0.09
CA TYR A 33 -14.43 10.99 -1.20
C TYR A 33 -15.62 10.04 -1.25
N ILE A 34 -16.67 10.42 -1.97
CA ILE A 34 -17.77 9.52 -2.29
C ILE A 34 -17.42 8.74 -3.54
N VAL A 35 -17.27 7.43 -3.41
CA VAL A 35 -16.98 6.50 -4.49
C VAL A 35 -18.08 5.43 -4.50
N ASN A 36 -18.80 5.29 -5.61
CA ASN A 36 -19.92 4.35 -5.74
C ASN A 36 -20.94 4.46 -4.58
N GLY A 37 -21.21 5.70 -4.11
CA GLY A 37 -22.15 5.97 -3.02
C GLY A 37 -21.61 5.71 -1.61
N ARG A 38 -20.34 5.33 -1.45
CA ARG A 38 -19.70 5.06 -0.15
C ARG A 38 -18.60 6.07 0.15
N LYS A 39 -18.39 6.35 1.41
CA LYS A 39 -17.27 7.19 1.87
C LYS A 39 -15.99 6.38 1.91
N ILE A 40 -15.01 6.84 1.16
CA ILE A 40 -13.69 6.23 1.11
C ILE A 40 -12.66 7.31 1.44
N LEU A 41 -11.77 7.00 2.38
CA LEU A 41 -10.68 7.87 2.80
C LEU A 41 -9.38 7.46 2.09
N PHE A 42 -8.77 8.37 1.33
CA PHE A 42 -7.53 8.08 0.60
C PHE A 42 -6.77 9.34 0.14
N PRO A 43 -5.43 9.27 -0.03
CA PRO A 43 -4.67 10.23 -0.81
C PRO A 43 -4.93 9.97 -2.30
N LYS A 44 -5.35 10.98 -3.06
CA LYS A 44 -5.75 10.82 -4.47
C LYS A 44 -4.60 11.09 -5.41
N ASP A 45 -4.43 10.22 -6.40
CA ASP A 45 -3.61 10.47 -7.58
C ASP A 45 -4.42 11.32 -8.57
N PRO A 46 -4.11 12.60 -8.77
CA PRO A 46 -4.93 13.47 -9.62
C PRO A 46 -4.82 13.12 -11.11
N GLN A 47 -3.74 12.47 -11.57
CA GLN A 47 -3.59 12.11 -12.97
C GLN A 47 -4.46 10.93 -13.38
N ALA A 48 -4.47 9.87 -12.55
CA ALA A 48 -5.24 8.66 -12.84
C ALA A 48 -6.62 8.66 -12.17
N GLY A 49 -6.89 9.59 -11.26
CA GLY A 49 -8.14 9.67 -10.52
C GLY A 49 -8.31 8.63 -9.41
N GLY A 50 -7.39 7.66 -9.28
CA GLY A 50 -7.40 6.57 -8.33
C GLY A 50 -6.52 6.79 -7.10
N THR A 51 -6.19 5.70 -6.43
CA THR A 51 -5.32 5.70 -5.25
C THR A 51 -4.49 4.41 -5.17
N TRP A 52 -3.53 4.40 -4.25
CA TRP A 52 -2.74 3.22 -3.90
C TRP A 52 -2.98 2.74 -2.48
N PHE A 53 -3.66 3.54 -1.66
CA PHE A 53 -3.95 3.26 -0.26
C PHE A 53 -5.30 3.86 0.07
N ALA A 54 -6.22 3.03 0.54
CA ALA A 54 -7.55 3.49 0.89
C ALA A 54 -8.12 2.70 2.08
N THR A 55 -9.08 3.32 2.77
CA THR A 55 -9.91 2.68 3.78
C THR A 55 -11.37 3.12 3.61
N ASN A 56 -12.29 2.25 4.03
CA ASN A 56 -13.72 2.51 4.05
C ASN A 56 -14.25 2.73 5.48
N GLU A 57 -15.54 2.95 5.62
CA GLU A 57 -16.23 3.18 6.91
C GLU A 57 -16.24 1.94 7.83
N LYS A 58 -15.90 0.75 7.31
CA LYS A 58 -15.79 -0.51 8.07
C LYS A 58 -14.37 -0.75 8.60
N SER A 59 -13.45 0.20 8.40
CA SER A 59 -12.02 0.07 8.68
C SER A 59 -11.31 -1.03 7.87
N ASP A 60 -11.88 -1.45 6.74
CA ASP A 60 -11.14 -2.26 5.78
C ASP A 60 -10.06 -1.41 5.12
N VAL A 61 -8.88 -1.98 4.90
CA VAL A 61 -7.73 -1.29 4.33
C VAL A 61 -7.24 -2.03 3.09
N ILE A 62 -7.01 -1.27 2.03
CA ILE A 62 -6.49 -1.80 0.77
C ILE A 62 -5.24 -1.03 0.34
N VAL A 63 -4.19 -1.76 -0.02
CA VAL A 63 -2.92 -1.19 -0.49
C VAL A 63 -2.46 -1.86 -1.77
N LEU A 64 -2.10 -1.07 -2.76
CA LEU A 64 -1.69 -1.51 -4.09
C LEU A 64 -0.16 -1.49 -4.21
N LEU A 65 0.41 -2.55 -4.81
CA LEU A 65 1.78 -2.58 -5.33
C LEU A 65 1.76 -2.82 -6.85
N ASN A 66 2.65 -2.15 -7.55
CA ASN A 66 2.85 -2.36 -8.98
C ASN A 66 3.52 -3.71 -9.25
N GLY A 67 2.97 -4.47 -10.19
CA GLY A 67 3.43 -5.80 -10.56
C GLY A 67 2.88 -6.91 -9.69
N ALA A 68 2.87 -8.11 -10.24
CA ALA A 68 2.53 -9.35 -9.56
C ALA A 68 3.77 -9.96 -8.88
N ALA A 69 3.95 -11.29 -8.93
CA ALA A 69 5.13 -11.95 -8.34
C ALA A 69 6.43 -11.52 -9.03
N GLU A 70 6.40 -11.39 -10.35
CA GLU A 70 7.56 -11.04 -11.18
C GLU A 70 7.33 -9.75 -11.97
N LYS A 71 8.46 -9.17 -12.42
CA LYS A 71 8.42 -7.99 -13.29
C LYS A 71 7.85 -8.38 -14.65
N HIS A 72 6.85 -7.64 -15.10
CA HIS A 72 6.25 -7.80 -16.43
C HIS A 72 6.76 -6.73 -17.41
N LYS A 73 6.58 -6.99 -18.69
CA LYS A 73 6.79 -5.98 -19.74
C LYS A 73 5.60 -5.02 -19.74
N HIS A 74 5.89 -3.72 -19.60
CA HIS A 74 4.83 -2.72 -19.71
C HIS A 74 4.26 -2.71 -21.14
N LEU A 75 2.94 -2.78 -21.25
CA LEU A 75 2.19 -2.61 -22.48
C LEU A 75 1.58 -1.20 -22.50
N PHE A 76 1.32 -0.70 -23.70
CA PHE A 76 0.61 0.57 -23.88
C PHE A 76 -0.90 0.30 -23.97
N ASN A 77 -1.71 1.24 -23.49
CA ASN A 77 -3.17 1.22 -23.63
C ASN A 77 -3.90 0.20 -22.73
N TYR A 78 -3.55 0.16 -21.44
CA TYR A 78 -4.37 -0.55 -20.48
C TYR A 78 -5.75 0.10 -20.34
N ARG A 79 -6.78 -0.74 -20.16
CA ARG A 79 -8.20 -0.33 -20.12
C ARG A 79 -8.50 0.63 -18.95
N LYS A 80 -7.90 0.39 -17.80
CA LYS A 80 -8.16 1.14 -16.56
C LYS A 80 -6.90 1.19 -15.69
N SER A 81 -6.73 2.28 -14.96
CA SER A 81 -5.65 2.40 -13.98
C SER A 81 -5.88 1.44 -12.80
N ARG A 82 -4.82 0.78 -12.34
CA ARG A 82 -4.84 -0.08 -11.14
C ARG A 82 -5.36 0.64 -9.90
N GLY A 83 -5.06 1.94 -9.75
CA GLY A 83 -5.58 2.75 -8.65
C GLY A 83 -7.10 2.95 -8.69
N LEU A 84 -7.73 2.86 -9.85
CA LEU A 84 -9.19 2.83 -9.97
C LEU A 84 -9.76 1.45 -9.62
N ILE A 85 -9.04 0.36 -9.91
CA ILE A 85 -9.42 -0.98 -9.44
C ILE A 85 -9.42 -1.02 -7.90
N VAL A 86 -8.45 -0.38 -7.25
CA VAL A 86 -8.45 -0.23 -5.78
C VAL A 86 -9.75 0.42 -5.29
N LEU A 87 -10.19 1.49 -5.96
CA LEU A 87 -11.43 2.18 -5.59
C LEU A 87 -12.68 1.31 -5.86
N ASP A 88 -12.71 0.56 -6.97
CA ASP A 88 -13.82 -0.37 -7.25
C ASP A 88 -13.94 -1.44 -6.16
N LEU A 89 -12.81 -1.99 -5.71
CA LEU A 89 -12.78 -3.00 -4.65
C LEU A 89 -13.22 -2.44 -3.30
N ILE A 90 -12.57 -1.38 -2.81
CA ILE A 90 -12.81 -0.87 -1.45
C ILE A 90 -14.17 -0.21 -1.28
N SER A 91 -14.77 0.29 -2.36
CA SER A 91 -16.11 0.88 -2.35
C SER A 91 -17.24 -0.14 -2.52
N SER A 92 -16.93 -1.41 -2.69
CA SER A 92 -17.92 -2.48 -2.77
C SER A 92 -18.41 -2.92 -1.38
N GLU A 93 -19.42 -3.81 -1.32
CA GLU A 93 -19.89 -4.38 -0.07
C GLU A 93 -18.85 -5.30 0.58
N SER A 94 -18.14 -6.07 -0.25
CA SER A 94 -17.00 -6.89 0.13
C SER A 94 -15.97 -6.83 -0.99
N ALA A 95 -14.78 -6.33 -0.65
CA ALA A 95 -13.68 -6.20 -1.60
C ALA A 95 -13.18 -7.58 -2.04
N ILE A 96 -13.14 -8.57 -1.13
CA ILE A 96 -12.71 -9.93 -1.47
C ILE A 96 -13.72 -10.64 -2.39
N GLN A 97 -15.00 -10.43 -2.21
CA GLN A 97 -16.00 -10.98 -3.13
C GLN A 97 -15.89 -10.30 -4.50
N THR A 98 -15.83 -8.97 -4.53
CA THR A 98 -15.67 -8.21 -5.78
C THR A 98 -14.40 -8.59 -6.51
N TRP A 99 -13.31 -8.90 -5.80
CA TRP A 99 -12.08 -9.40 -6.40
C TRP A 99 -12.30 -10.68 -7.22
N THR A 100 -13.13 -11.60 -6.76
CA THR A 100 -13.41 -12.82 -7.51
C THR A 100 -14.15 -12.57 -8.82
N GLU A 101 -15.02 -11.56 -8.84
CA GLU A 101 -15.96 -11.27 -9.93
C GLU A 101 -15.44 -10.22 -10.93
N ILE A 102 -14.60 -9.28 -10.46
CA ILE A 102 -14.14 -8.16 -11.28
C ILE A 102 -13.39 -8.62 -12.52
N ASP A 103 -13.75 -8.06 -13.67
CA ASP A 103 -13.02 -8.26 -14.90
C ASP A 103 -11.71 -7.46 -14.90
N LEU A 104 -10.57 -8.15 -15.04
CA LEU A 104 -9.23 -7.60 -15.10
C LEU A 104 -8.57 -7.71 -16.49
N ASP A 105 -9.31 -8.08 -17.51
CA ASP A 105 -8.79 -8.10 -18.87
C ASP A 105 -8.23 -6.74 -19.26
N ASN A 106 -7.03 -6.76 -19.84
CA ASN A 106 -6.27 -5.58 -20.22
C ASN A 106 -6.03 -4.58 -19.06
N ILE A 107 -5.87 -5.10 -17.83
CA ILE A 107 -5.37 -4.34 -16.67
C ILE A 107 -3.91 -4.73 -16.43
N GLU A 108 -3.07 -3.74 -16.18
CA GLU A 108 -1.66 -3.95 -15.87
C GLU A 108 -1.48 -4.80 -14.60
N PRO A 109 -0.56 -5.79 -14.57
CA PRO A 109 -0.32 -6.64 -13.40
C PRO A 109 -0.07 -5.86 -12.11
N PHE A 110 -0.64 -6.38 -11.01
CA PHE A 110 -0.54 -5.75 -9.69
C PHE A 110 -0.71 -6.75 -8.54
N THR A 111 -0.28 -6.31 -7.36
CA THR A 111 -0.57 -6.97 -6.09
C THR A 111 -1.37 -6.02 -5.20
N VAL A 112 -2.35 -6.55 -4.50
CA VAL A 112 -3.10 -5.86 -3.45
C VAL A 112 -2.89 -6.57 -2.12
N VAL A 113 -2.61 -5.80 -1.09
CA VAL A 113 -2.73 -6.21 0.30
C VAL A 113 -4.08 -5.69 0.79
N LEU A 114 -4.97 -6.59 1.17
CA LEU A 114 -6.31 -6.28 1.64
C LEU A 114 -6.50 -6.79 3.07
N PHE A 115 -6.79 -5.89 3.99
CA PHE A 115 -7.30 -6.23 5.32
C PHE A 115 -8.78 -5.92 5.35
N GLU A 116 -9.62 -6.96 5.43
CA GLU A 116 -11.08 -6.84 5.39
C GLU A 116 -11.70 -7.73 6.47
N SER A 117 -12.54 -7.13 7.32
CA SER A 117 -13.29 -7.85 8.36
C SER A 117 -12.40 -8.76 9.23
N GLY A 118 -11.23 -8.26 9.65
CA GLY A 118 -10.26 -8.98 10.49
C GLY A 118 -9.44 -10.05 9.77
N LYS A 119 -9.52 -10.16 8.46
CA LYS A 119 -8.75 -11.10 7.64
C LYS A 119 -7.77 -10.36 6.73
N LEU A 120 -6.60 -10.95 6.54
CA LEU A 120 -5.56 -10.41 5.66
C LEU A 120 -5.45 -11.25 4.40
N TYR A 121 -5.45 -10.58 3.27
CA TYR A 121 -5.32 -11.21 1.95
C TYR A 121 -4.18 -10.58 1.16
N GLN A 122 -3.45 -11.42 0.42
CA GLN A 122 -2.64 -11.01 -0.70
C GLN A 122 -3.37 -11.42 -1.99
N LEU A 123 -3.70 -10.44 -2.80
CA LEU A 123 -4.38 -10.62 -4.08
C LEU A 123 -3.44 -10.23 -5.20
N ARG A 124 -3.28 -11.07 -6.21
CA ARG A 124 -2.43 -10.79 -7.37
C ARG A 124 -3.17 -10.98 -8.67
N TRP A 125 -2.92 -10.09 -9.59
CA TRP A 125 -3.26 -10.19 -10.99
C TRP A 125 -1.97 -10.18 -11.80
N ASP A 126 -1.70 -11.23 -12.55
CA ASP A 126 -0.46 -11.39 -13.33
C ASP A 126 -0.63 -11.20 -14.84
N PHE A 127 -1.78 -10.75 -15.29
CA PHE A 127 -2.24 -10.62 -16.66
C PHE A 127 -3.04 -11.83 -17.20
N SER A 128 -3.00 -12.98 -16.55
CA SER A 128 -3.71 -14.19 -16.94
C SER A 128 -4.60 -14.74 -15.85
N GLU A 129 -4.13 -14.69 -14.62
CA GLU A 129 -4.79 -15.33 -13.49
C GLU A 129 -4.86 -14.43 -12.26
N LYS A 130 -5.92 -14.61 -11.48
CA LYS A 130 -6.07 -14.05 -10.14
C LYS A 130 -5.56 -15.06 -9.11
N GLU A 131 -4.60 -14.63 -8.31
CA GLU A 131 -4.17 -15.38 -7.13
C GLU A 131 -4.78 -14.75 -5.87
N THR A 132 -5.26 -15.57 -4.96
CA THR A 132 -5.73 -15.15 -3.64
C THR A 132 -5.06 -15.99 -2.57
N VAL A 133 -4.32 -15.34 -1.67
CA VAL A 133 -3.67 -15.97 -0.53
C VAL A 133 -4.26 -15.37 0.75
N VAL A 134 -4.83 -16.20 1.60
CA VAL A 134 -5.23 -15.81 2.96
C VAL A 134 -4.01 -15.89 3.86
N LEU A 135 -3.72 -14.82 4.57
CA LEU A 135 -2.56 -14.69 5.44
C LEU A 135 -2.97 -14.70 6.90
N ASP A 136 -2.07 -15.19 7.74
CA ASP A 136 -2.26 -15.25 9.19
C ASP A 136 -2.07 -13.83 9.78
N THR A 137 -3.13 -13.24 10.31
CA THR A 137 -3.10 -11.88 10.89
C THR A 137 -2.30 -11.77 12.19
N ALA A 138 -1.86 -12.89 12.78
CA ALA A 138 -0.94 -12.88 13.92
C ALA A 138 0.54 -12.76 13.50
N LYS A 139 0.83 -12.77 12.20
CA LYS A 139 2.18 -12.66 11.65
C LYS A 139 2.42 -11.32 11.00
N ASN A 140 3.70 -10.96 10.88
CA ASN A 140 4.15 -9.75 10.24
C ASN A 140 4.59 -10.04 8.80
N TYR A 141 4.32 -9.10 7.89
CA TYR A 141 4.62 -9.25 6.47
C TYR A 141 5.17 -7.96 5.87
N VAL A 142 6.00 -8.13 4.85
CA VAL A 142 6.49 -7.02 4.02
C VAL A 142 6.46 -7.41 2.54
N TRP A 143 6.08 -6.47 1.70
CA TRP A 143 6.05 -6.61 0.24
C TRP A 143 6.80 -5.45 -0.41
N SER A 144 7.50 -5.74 -1.49
CA SER A 144 8.10 -4.73 -2.34
C SER A 144 7.69 -4.96 -3.80
N SER A 145 7.46 -3.87 -4.53
CA SER A 145 7.01 -3.90 -5.91
C SER A 145 8.00 -4.65 -6.83
N SER A 146 7.51 -5.63 -7.56
CA SER A 146 8.31 -6.39 -8.54
C SER A 146 8.70 -5.57 -9.77
N THR A 147 7.97 -4.50 -10.08
CA THR A 147 8.30 -3.64 -11.24
C THR A 147 9.48 -2.73 -10.99
N LEU A 148 9.71 -2.31 -9.74
CA LEU A 148 10.79 -1.39 -9.39
C LEU A 148 12.01 -2.07 -8.77
N TYR A 149 11.82 -3.21 -8.11
CA TYR A 149 12.87 -3.90 -7.39
C TYR A 149 13.04 -5.33 -7.89
N PRO A 150 14.25 -5.68 -8.36
CA PRO A 150 14.59 -7.08 -8.66
C PRO A 150 14.51 -7.92 -7.37
N ASN A 151 14.45 -9.23 -7.52
CA ASN A 151 14.23 -10.17 -6.42
C ASN A 151 15.26 -9.99 -5.28
N GLU A 152 16.54 -9.84 -5.63
CA GLU A 152 17.61 -9.58 -4.66
C GLU A 152 17.34 -8.36 -3.75
N ILE A 153 16.82 -7.28 -4.31
CA ILE A 153 16.50 -6.07 -3.52
C ILE A 153 15.24 -6.28 -2.68
N ARG A 154 14.25 -7.01 -3.20
CA ARG A 154 13.05 -7.38 -2.44
C ARG A 154 13.42 -8.24 -1.23
N GLU A 155 14.32 -9.19 -1.40
CA GLU A 155 14.85 -10.03 -0.32
C GLU A 155 15.62 -9.21 0.73
N LYS A 156 16.49 -8.28 0.31
CA LYS A 156 17.19 -7.38 1.24
C LYS A 156 16.22 -6.54 2.06
N ARG A 157 15.17 -5.97 1.44
CA ARG A 157 14.13 -5.22 2.15
C ARG A 157 13.37 -6.08 3.15
N SER A 158 13.10 -7.34 2.78
CA SER A 158 12.52 -8.33 3.69
C SER A 158 13.45 -8.62 4.87
N GLN A 159 14.75 -8.79 4.63
CA GLN A 159 15.74 -8.97 5.71
C GLN A 159 15.79 -7.76 6.65
N TRP A 160 15.81 -6.52 6.13
CA TRP A 160 15.79 -5.32 6.96
C TRP A 160 14.55 -5.26 7.85
N PHE A 161 13.39 -5.62 7.30
CA PHE A 161 12.13 -5.63 8.04
C PHE A 161 12.14 -6.63 9.19
N TYR A 162 12.50 -7.88 8.92
CA TYR A 162 12.53 -8.90 9.97
C TYR A 162 13.63 -8.64 10.99
N SER A 163 14.82 -8.21 10.57
CA SER A 163 15.88 -7.81 11.49
C SER A 163 15.46 -6.63 12.38
N PHE A 164 14.73 -5.65 11.84
CA PHE A 164 14.17 -4.57 12.64
C PHE A 164 13.21 -5.10 13.71
N LEU A 165 12.28 -6.00 13.34
CA LEU A 165 11.33 -6.57 14.27
C LEU A 165 12.01 -7.41 15.37
N GLU A 166 13.05 -8.16 15.05
CA GLU A 166 13.83 -8.95 16.03
C GLU A 166 14.50 -8.09 17.11
N THR A 167 14.78 -6.81 16.82
CA THR A 167 15.35 -5.89 17.81
C THR A 167 14.32 -5.30 18.79
N LYS A 168 13.04 -5.61 18.61
CA LYS A 168 11.93 -5.02 19.34
C LYS A 168 11.15 -6.07 20.12
N SER A 169 10.82 -5.77 21.37
CA SER A 169 9.87 -6.58 22.13
C SER A 169 8.42 -6.30 21.73
N ASP A 170 8.18 -5.12 21.21
CA ASP A 170 6.92 -4.61 20.72
C ASP A 170 7.19 -3.47 19.74
N VAL A 171 6.29 -3.26 18.79
CA VAL A 171 6.44 -2.25 17.74
C VAL A 171 5.19 -1.37 17.71
N ASN A 172 5.40 -0.06 17.73
CA ASN A 172 4.33 0.92 17.62
C ASN A 172 4.30 1.62 16.25
N GLU A 173 3.26 2.41 16.02
CA GLU A 173 3.07 3.14 14.76
C GLU A 173 4.21 4.09 14.41
N ASN A 174 4.80 4.78 15.39
CA ASN A 174 5.91 5.69 15.15
C ASN A 174 7.19 4.94 14.77
N GLU A 175 7.44 3.79 15.38
CA GLU A 175 8.59 2.95 15.04
C GLU A 175 8.45 2.37 13.62
N MET A 176 7.23 1.94 13.22
CA MET A 176 6.98 1.50 11.84
C MET A 176 7.09 2.66 10.84
N PHE A 177 6.61 3.85 11.18
CA PHE A 177 6.82 5.03 10.35
C PHE A 177 8.32 5.34 10.18
N ASN A 178 9.09 5.31 11.27
CA ASN A 178 10.53 5.55 11.26
C ASN A 178 11.29 4.46 10.48
N PHE A 179 10.87 3.19 10.59
CA PHE A 179 11.39 2.12 9.75
C PHE A 179 11.22 2.45 8.26
N HIS A 180 10.00 2.81 7.83
CA HIS A 180 9.71 3.16 6.44
C HIS A 180 10.43 4.44 5.97
N ARG A 181 10.76 5.35 6.89
CA ARG A 181 11.37 6.64 6.57
C ARG A 181 12.89 6.61 6.54
N TYR A 182 13.52 5.87 7.45
CA TYR A 182 14.95 6.01 7.71
C TYR A 182 15.78 4.74 7.45
N THR A 183 15.16 3.59 7.17
CA THR A 183 15.93 2.39 6.85
C THR A 183 16.69 2.57 5.55
N GLU A 184 18.03 2.42 5.63
CA GLU A 184 18.93 2.60 4.50
C GLU A 184 18.78 3.99 3.83
N ASP A 185 18.62 5.03 4.61
CA ASP A 185 18.36 6.42 4.17
C ASP A 185 19.47 7.01 3.28
N LYS A 186 20.71 6.48 3.36
CA LYS A 186 21.83 6.86 2.50
C LYS A 186 21.83 6.11 1.16
N ASN A 187 21.07 5.05 1.04
CA ASN A 187 20.94 4.26 -0.17
C ASN A 187 19.81 4.79 -1.04
N GLN A 188 20.06 5.88 -1.73
CA GLN A 188 19.07 6.57 -2.57
C GLN A 188 18.53 5.70 -3.71
N GLU A 189 19.25 4.64 -4.10
CA GLU A 189 18.84 3.75 -5.19
C GLU A 189 17.87 2.66 -4.71
N ASN A 190 18.13 2.06 -3.55
CA ASN A 190 17.44 0.85 -3.08
C ASN A 190 16.99 0.89 -1.61
N GLY A 191 17.22 1.96 -0.86
CA GLY A 191 16.69 2.16 0.48
C GLY A 191 15.15 2.24 0.50
N LEU A 192 14.54 2.35 1.69
CA LEU A 192 13.08 2.46 1.76
C LEU A 192 12.57 3.83 1.32
N VAL A 193 13.40 4.86 1.42
CA VAL A 193 13.18 6.18 0.80
C VAL A 193 14.22 6.35 -0.30
N ILE A 194 13.76 6.39 -1.54
CA ILE A 194 14.65 6.50 -2.70
C ILE A 194 14.60 7.90 -3.34
N ASP A 195 15.71 8.25 -4.02
CA ASP A 195 15.81 9.41 -4.91
C ASP A 195 16.69 9.04 -6.11
N ARG A 196 16.07 8.47 -7.15
CA ARG A 196 16.76 8.07 -8.37
C ARG A 196 16.88 9.23 -9.33
N ASN A 197 18.00 9.94 -9.27
CA ASN A 197 18.34 11.06 -10.15
C ASN A 197 17.30 12.18 -10.20
N GLY A 198 16.57 12.42 -9.12
CA GLY A 198 15.53 13.44 -9.06
C GLY A 198 14.28 13.15 -9.89
N GLN A 199 14.20 12.02 -10.58
CA GLN A 199 13.07 11.67 -11.46
C GLN A 199 12.07 10.74 -10.82
N LEU A 200 12.55 9.73 -10.08
CA LEU A 200 11.76 8.76 -9.35
C LEU A 200 12.12 8.85 -7.88
N LYS A 201 11.18 9.21 -7.03
CA LYS A 201 11.39 9.40 -5.59
C LYS A 201 10.31 8.72 -4.77
N THR A 202 10.63 8.41 -3.53
CA THR A 202 9.59 8.18 -2.52
C THR A 202 8.94 9.51 -2.20
N LEU A 203 7.70 9.69 -2.64
CA LEU A 203 6.97 10.96 -2.49
C LEU A 203 6.24 11.05 -1.16
N SER A 204 5.79 9.93 -0.62
CA SER A 204 5.01 9.92 0.62
C SER A 204 5.08 8.59 1.35
N ILE A 205 4.75 8.63 2.64
CA ILE A 205 4.47 7.47 3.48
C ILE A 205 3.02 7.59 3.95
N THR A 206 2.25 6.51 3.76
CA THR A 206 0.87 6.42 4.25
C THR A 206 0.77 5.27 5.22
N GLN A 207 0.11 5.50 6.35
CA GLN A 207 -0.04 4.51 7.42
C GLN A 207 -1.49 4.45 7.89
N ALA A 208 -2.02 3.24 8.06
CA ALA A 208 -3.27 2.97 8.76
C ALA A 208 -2.96 2.20 10.04
N VAL A 209 -3.52 2.66 11.15
CA VAL A 209 -3.47 1.99 12.46
C VAL A 209 -4.88 1.65 12.85
N ILE A 210 -5.16 0.37 12.97
CA ILE A 210 -6.46 -0.17 13.41
C ILE A 210 -6.29 -0.63 14.85
N GLU A 211 -7.11 -0.10 15.74
CA GLU A 211 -7.14 -0.44 17.15
C GLU A 211 -8.57 -0.53 17.64
N HIS A 212 -9.00 -1.72 18.08
CA HIS A 212 -10.38 -2.00 18.50
C HIS A 212 -11.40 -1.61 17.40
N GLN A 213 -12.22 -0.59 17.67
CA GLN A 213 -13.26 -0.08 16.77
C GLN A 213 -12.87 1.27 16.13
N SER A 214 -11.59 1.55 16.02
CA SER A 214 -11.10 2.79 15.45
C SER A 214 -9.99 2.55 14.43
N LEU A 215 -9.93 3.39 13.42
CA LEU A 215 -8.85 3.47 12.47
C LEU A 215 -8.33 4.90 12.41
N LYS A 216 -7.03 5.06 12.58
CA LYS A 216 -6.30 6.29 12.25
C LYS A 216 -5.56 6.08 10.94
N MET A 217 -5.82 6.92 9.94
CA MET A 217 -5.02 6.99 8.73
C MET A 217 -4.19 8.27 8.72
N MET A 218 -2.90 8.14 8.46
CA MET A 218 -1.94 9.23 8.34
C MET A 218 -1.29 9.18 6.96
N HIS A 219 -1.11 10.33 6.34
CA HIS A 219 -0.36 10.53 5.11
C HIS A 219 0.68 11.61 5.29
N PHE A 220 1.94 11.27 5.11
CA PHE A 220 3.07 12.17 5.20
C PHE A 220 3.68 12.39 3.82
N ASP A 221 3.62 13.63 3.33
CA ASP A 221 4.28 14.05 2.10
C ASP A 221 5.77 14.34 2.39
N LEU A 222 6.65 13.59 1.73
CA LEU A 222 8.10 13.70 1.93
C LEU A 222 8.70 14.88 1.15
N ILE A 223 8.00 15.42 0.17
CA ILE A 223 8.48 16.57 -0.60
C ILE A 223 8.18 17.86 0.17
N ASP A 224 6.94 18.05 0.55
CA ASP A 224 6.49 19.26 1.27
C ASP A 224 6.70 19.16 2.79
N GLN A 225 7.11 18.00 3.32
CA GLN A 225 7.27 17.70 4.74
C GLN A 225 5.99 18.01 5.53
N THR A 226 4.84 17.68 4.97
CA THR A 226 3.52 17.92 5.57
C THR A 226 2.82 16.62 5.92
N GLU A 227 2.11 16.62 7.05
CA GLU A 227 1.29 15.51 7.51
C GLU A 227 -0.21 15.88 7.41
N SER A 228 -1.01 14.90 7.03
CA SER A 228 -2.46 14.93 7.19
C SER A 228 -2.92 13.62 7.83
N SER A 229 -3.87 13.69 8.76
CA SER A 229 -4.40 12.51 9.43
C SER A 229 -5.91 12.60 9.57
N HIS A 230 -6.55 11.44 9.62
CA HIS A 230 -7.99 11.30 9.78
C HIS A 230 -8.33 10.09 10.65
N PHE A 231 -9.41 10.21 11.44
CA PHE A 231 -9.90 9.15 12.32
C PHE A 231 -11.27 8.66 11.86
N ILE A 232 -11.45 7.34 11.84
CA ILE A 232 -12.73 6.67 11.63
C ILE A 232 -13.05 5.89 12.89
N ILE A 233 -14.28 6.01 13.39
CA ILE A 233 -14.82 5.19 14.47
C ILE A 233 -15.88 4.29 13.85
N VAL A 234 -15.75 2.97 14.02
CA VAL A 234 -16.61 1.93 13.45
C VAL A 234 -17.68 1.51 14.45
#